data_24b4bf581533a6004d58ce5d9d26af5e
#
_entry.id   24b4bf581533a6004d58ce5d9d26af5e
#
_cell.length_a   1.000
_cell.length_b   1.000
_cell.length_c   1.000
_cell.angle_alpha   90.00
_cell.angle_beta   90.00
_cell.angle_gamma   90.00
#
_symmetry.space_group_name_H-M   'P 1'
#
loop_
_entity.id
_entity.type
_entity.pdbx_description
1 polymer ?
#
loop_
_entity_poly.entity_id
_entity_poly.type
_entity_poly.pdbx_seq_one_letter_code
_entity_poly.pdbx_strand_id
1 'polypeptide(L)'
;DTIALTLLRAAKSPDFHADQGKHHFAYSYYIWNGSFVDSDVVRAGYELNVPVTRTKGYADFSLLSIDKPNVVIETVKAAEDGSGDTIVRLYESKHASCTAELTLNMPVRHVYACNMLERELDEIACEEGKVKLNLHGFEIKILRLKK
;
A
#
# COMPACT_ATOMS: atom_id res chain seq x y z
N ASP A 1 8.91 -31.51 -11.38
CA ASP A 1 7.98 -30.55 -10.77
C ASP A 1 7.62 -29.51 -11.80
N THR A 2 6.34 -29.14 -11.86
CA THR A 2 5.82 -28.18 -12.86
C THR A 2 5.06 -27.08 -12.15
N ILE A 3 5.31 -25.83 -12.55
CA ILE A 3 4.50 -24.67 -12.15
C ILE A 3 3.68 -24.27 -13.37
N ALA A 4 2.36 -24.12 -13.21
CA ALA A 4 1.47 -23.68 -14.26
C ALA A 4 0.71 -22.43 -13.82
N LEU A 5 0.61 -21.45 -14.71
CA LEU A 5 -0.15 -20.23 -14.53
C LEU A 5 -1.34 -20.21 -15.48
N THR A 6 -2.56 -20.16 -14.93
CA THR A 6 -3.77 -19.94 -15.73
C THR A 6 -3.95 -18.46 -15.97
N LEU A 7 -3.84 -18.01 -17.20
CA LEU A 7 -3.96 -16.58 -17.56
C LEU A 7 -5.42 -16.14 -17.68
N LEU A 8 -6.30 -17.02 -18.20
CA LEU A 8 -7.71 -16.71 -18.40
C LEU A 8 -8.57 -17.96 -18.25
N ARG A 9 -9.73 -17.82 -17.66
CA ARG A 9 -10.77 -18.83 -17.60
C ARG A 9 -12.10 -18.24 -18.06
N ALA A 10 -12.37 -18.34 -19.36
CA ALA A 10 -13.61 -17.86 -19.96
C ALA A 10 -14.75 -18.88 -19.76
N ALA A 11 -15.55 -18.68 -18.72
CA ALA A 11 -16.75 -19.50 -18.48
C ALA A 11 -17.87 -19.09 -19.45
N LYS A 12 -18.62 -20.08 -19.96
CA LYS A 12 -19.76 -19.86 -20.86
C LYS A 12 -21.11 -19.79 -20.14
N SER A 13 -21.13 -19.94 -18.85
CA SER A 13 -22.34 -19.86 -18.01
C SER A 13 -21.98 -19.14 -16.72
N PRO A 14 -22.82 -18.22 -16.23
CA PRO A 14 -24.13 -17.81 -16.77
C PRO A 14 -24.10 -16.86 -17.98
N ASP A 15 -22.95 -16.26 -18.30
CA ASP A 15 -22.79 -15.34 -19.42
C ASP A 15 -21.98 -16.02 -20.56
N PHE A 16 -22.62 -16.17 -21.72
CA PHE A 16 -21.96 -16.73 -22.91
C PHE A 16 -20.87 -15.84 -23.52
N HIS A 17 -20.85 -14.56 -23.14
CA HIS A 17 -19.91 -13.57 -23.63
C HIS A 17 -18.87 -13.18 -22.57
N ALA A 18 -18.88 -13.83 -21.41
CA ALA A 18 -17.93 -13.59 -20.36
C ALA A 18 -16.48 -13.69 -20.88
N ASP A 19 -15.67 -12.72 -20.51
CA ASP A 19 -14.25 -12.65 -20.86
C ASP A 19 -13.93 -12.65 -22.36
N GLN A 20 -14.90 -12.35 -23.22
CA GLN A 20 -14.62 -12.17 -24.65
C GLN A 20 -13.96 -10.82 -24.89
N GLY A 21 -12.89 -10.82 -25.65
CA GLY A 21 -12.18 -9.59 -26.02
C GLY A 21 -10.67 -9.76 -25.98
N LYS A 22 -9.98 -8.62 -26.05
CA LYS A 22 -8.51 -8.58 -25.99
C LYS A 22 -8.05 -8.39 -24.55
N HIS A 23 -7.24 -9.30 -24.06
CA HIS A 23 -6.67 -9.28 -22.73
C HIS A 23 -5.17 -9.00 -22.80
N HIS A 24 -4.67 -8.26 -21.81
CA HIS A 24 -3.26 -8.00 -21.62
C HIS A 24 -2.86 -8.50 -20.23
N PHE A 25 -1.82 -9.31 -20.15
CA PHE A 25 -1.30 -9.88 -18.93
C PHE A 25 0.16 -9.51 -18.76
N ALA A 26 0.56 -9.20 -17.54
CA ALA A 26 1.96 -9.11 -17.15
C ALA A 26 2.20 -10.04 -15.96
N TYR A 27 3.24 -10.83 -16.02
CA TYR A 27 3.68 -11.68 -14.93
C TYR A 27 5.20 -11.80 -14.93
N SER A 28 5.77 -12.09 -13.76
CA SER A 28 7.19 -12.35 -13.62
C SER A 28 7.44 -13.51 -12.67
N TYR A 29 8.57 -14.20 -12.85
CA TYR A 29 9.07 -15.15 -11.87
C TYR A 29 10.00 -14.42 -10.89
N TYR A 30 9.69 -14.55 -9.60
CA TYR A 30 10.51 -14.01 -8.53
C TYR A 30 11.10 -15.17 -7.73
N ILE A 31 12.43 -15.28 -7.71
CA ILE A 31 13.14 -16.38 -7.05
C ILE A 31 13.94 -15.78 -5.88
N TRP A 32 13.82 -16.40 -4.72
CA TRP A 32 14.57 -16.00 -3.52
C TRP A 32 15.00 -17.22 -2.72
N ASN A 33 15.94 -17.01 -1.78
CA ASN A 33 16.32 -18.01 -0.79
C ASN A 33 15.63 -17.73 0.54
N GLY A 34 15.26 -18.79 1.27
CA GLY A 34 14.63 -18.65 2.59
C GLY A 34 13.11 -18.68 2.54
N SER A 35 12.50 -18.18 3.59
CA SER A 35 11.05 -18.14 3.75
C SER A 35 10.43 -16.94 3.02
N PHE A 36 9.09 -16.89 2.93
CA PHE A 36 8.37 -15.73 2.42
C PHE A 36 8.74 -14.44 3.18
N VAL A 37 8.95 -14.53 4.49
CA VAL A 37 9.30 -13.38 5.35
C VAL A 37 10.63 -12.74 4.94
N ASP A 38 11.56 -13.53 4.38
CA ASP A 38 12.87 -13.07 3.94
C ASP A 38 12.85 -12.46 2.53
N SER A 39 11.73 -12.61 1.82
CA SER A 39 11.61 -12.15 0.43
C SER A 39 11.16 -10.70 0.31
N ASP A 40 11.46 -10.06 -0.81
CA ASP A 40 10.90 -8.77 -1.22
C ASP A 40 9.75 -8.93 -2.24
N VAL A 41 9.11 -10.11 -2.28
CA VAL A 41 8.10 -10.43 -3.30
C VAL A 41 6.90 -9.46 -3.28
N VAL A 42 6.50 -8.97 -2.10
CA VAL A 42 5.41 -7.99 -1.98
C VAL A 42 5.79 -6.69 -2.68
N ARG A 43 6.99 -6.17 -2.43
CA ARG A 43 7.51 -4.96 -3.09
C ARG A 43 7.64 -5.17 -4.59
N ALA A 44 8.24 -6.28 -5.02
CA ALA A 44 8.38 -6.62 -6.44
C ALA A 44 7.02 -6.71 -7.14
N GLY A 45 5.97 -7.22 -6.45
CA GLY A 45 4.61 -7.24 -6.94
C GLY A 45 4.03 -5.84 -7.15
N TYR A 46 4.28 -4.91 -6.22
CA TYR A 46 3.91 -3.49 -6.40
C TYR A 46 4.65 -2.85 -7.57
N GLU A 47 5.97 -3.03 -7.66
CA GLU A 47 6.79 -2.49 -8.75
C GLU A 47 6.33 -2.99 -10.13
N LEU A 48 5.86 -4.24 -10.22
CA LEU A 48 5.30 -4.78 -11.45
C LEU A 48 3.94 -4.15 -11.82
N ASN A 49 3.09 -3.90 -10.82
CA ASN A 49 1.69 -3.48 -11.05
C ASN A 49 1.50 -1.96 -11.01
N VAL A 50 2.42 -1.22 -10.41
CA VAL A 50 2.37 0.24 -10.30
C VAL A 50 3.58 0.84 -11.04
N PRO A 51 3.47 1.01 -12.35
CA PRO A 51 4.59 1.49 -13.16
C PRO A 51 4.95 2.94 -12.80
N VAL A 52 6.23 3.27 -12.95
CA VAL A 52 6.74 4.63 -12.78
C VAL A 52 6.07 5.57 -13.78
N THR A 53 5.51 6.66 -13.28
CA THR A 53 4.92 7.71 -14.11
C THR A 53 5.97 8.75 -14.47
N ARG A 54 6.11 9.06 -15.75
CA ARG A 54 7.04 10.06 -16.23
C ARG A 54 6.40 11.45 -16.20
N THR A 55 7.05 12.39 -15.52
CA THR A 55 6.61 13.80 -15.46
C THR A 55 7.67 14.72 -16.05
N LYS A 56 7.28 15.98 -16.32
CA LYS A 56 8.22 17.06 -16.66
C LYS A 56 8.68 17.74 -15.40
N GLY A 57 9.96 18.11 -15.35
CA GLY A 57 10.59 18.78 -14.20
C GLY A 57 11.48 17.87 -13.40
N TYR A 58 12.15 18.43 -12.41
CA TYR A 58 13.01 17.72 -11.48
C TYR A 58 12.56 18.01 -10.05
N ALA A 59 12.31 16.96 -9.29
CA ALA A 59 12.14 17.03 -7.84
C ALA A 59 12.63 15.70 -7.26
N ASP A 60 13.60 15.76 -6.35
CA ASP A 60 14.02 14.64 -5.52
C ASP A 60 13.34 14.80 -4.16
N PHE A 61 12.13 14.23 -4.04
CA PHE A 61 11.28 14.45 -2.90
C PHE A 61 10.41 13.22 -2.62
N SER A 62 10.33 12.81 -1.35
CA SER A 62 9.40 11.81 -0.86
C SER A 62 8.40 12.44 0.10
N LEU A 63 7.11 12.32 -0.20
CA LEU A 63 6.03 12.85 0.64
C LEU A 63 5.96 12.14 1.99
N LEU A 64 6.12 10.83 1.97
CA LEU A 64 6.05 9.93 3.13
C LEU A 64 7.14 8.88 3.03
N SER A 65 7.66 8.44 4.16
CA SER A 65 8.55 7.28 4.21
C SER A 65 8.31 6.46 5.48
N ILE A 66 8.56 5.15 5.41
CA ILE A 66 8.41 4.21 6.52
C ILE A 66 9.74 3.48 6.74
N ASP A 67 10.15 3.30 8.00
CA ASP A 67 11.44 2.70 8.37
C ASP A 67 11.46 1.16 8.32
N LYS A 68 10.28 0.51 8.24
CA LYS A 68 10.16 -0.95 8.25
C LYS A 68 9.85 -1.52 6.87
N PRO A 69 10.69 -2.43 6.34
CA PRO A 69 10.50 -3.00 5.00
C PRO A 69 9.29 -3.92 4.88
N ASN A 70 8.75 -4.40 6.00
CA ASN A 70 7.53 -5.20 6.05
C ASN A 70 6.24 -4.36 6.17
N VAL A 71 6.35 -3.04 6.25
CA VAL A 71 5.20 -2.13 6.25
C VAL A 71 5.10 -1.43 4.90
N VAL A 72 3.96 -1.57 4.26
CA VAL A 72 3.68 -1.01 2.93
C VAL A 72 2.74 0.17 3.07
N ILE A 73 3.12 1.33 2.54
CA ILE A 73 2.20 2.45 2.33
C ILE A 73 1.48 2.16 1.02
N GLU A 74 0.23 1.71 1.13
CA GLU A 74 -0.55 1.20 0.00
C GLU A 74 -1.32 2.31 -0.72
N THR A 75 -1.89 3.25 0.06
CA THR A 75 -2.70 4.33 -0.50
C THR A 75 -2.34 5.66 0.15
N VAL A 76 -2.22 6.69 -0.67
CA VAL A 76 -2.23 8.10 -0.26
C VAL A 76 -3.25 8.83 -1.13
N LYS A 77 -4.29 9.39 -0.51
CA LYS A 77 -5.38 10.05 -1.25
C LYS A 77 -5.97 11.23 -0.46
N ALA A 78 -6.76 12.06 -1.12
CA ALA A 78 -7.61 13.02 -0.42
C ALA A 78 -8.74 12.31 0.32
N ALA A 79 -9.16 12.86 1.46
CA ALA A 79 -10.31 12.38 2.21
C ALA A 79 -11.61 12.50 1.40
N GLU A 80 -12.50 11.51 1.50
CA GLU A 80 -13.75 11.44 0.72
C GLU A 80 -14.75 12.56 1.09
N ASP A 81 -14.65 13.12 2.29
CA ASP A 81 -15.54 14.17 2.78
C ASP A 81 -15.24 15.57 2.19
N GLY A 82 -14.23 15.70 1.35
CA GLY A 82 -13.85 16.96 0.72
C GLY A 82 -13.17 17.97 1.66
N SER A 83 -12.77 17.57 2.87
CA SER A 83 -12.08 18.45 3.85
C SER A 83 -10.73 18.96 3.37
N GLY A 84 -10.10 18.28 2.41
CA GLY A 84 -8.74 18.55 1.95
C GLY A 84 -7.68 17.84 2.81
N ASP A 85 -8.09 17.05 3.80
CA ASP A 85 -7.20 16.18 4.55
C ASP A 85 -6.63 15.06 3.69
N THR A 86 -5.51 14.48 4.13
CA THR A 86 -4.88 13.37 3.43
C THR A 86 -5.12 12.07 4.19
N ILE A 87 -5.59 11.04 3.49
CA ILE A 87 -5.71 9.68 4.01
C ILE A 87 -4.51 8.88 3.59
N VAL A 88 -3.91 8.20 4.56
CA VAL A 88 -2.82 7.24 4.33
C VAL A 88 -3.26 5.88 4.84
N ARG A 89 -3.26 4.88 3.95
CA ARG A 89 -3.48 3.49 4.32
C ARG A 89 -2.17 2.73 4.21
N LEU A 90 -1.84 2.02 5.25
CA LEU A 90 -0.65 1.18 5.31
C LEU A 90 -0.97 -0.17 5.96
N TYR A 91 -0.16 -1.17 5.69
CA TYR A 91 -0.34 -2.49 6.28
C TYR A 91 0.99 -3.22 6.49
N GLU A 92 1.00 -4.12 7.48
CA GLU A 92 2.10 -5.06 7.67
C GLU A 92 1.92 -6.25 6.71
N SER A 93 2.97 -6.65 6.00
CA SER A 93 2.91 -7.58 4.85
C SER A 93 3.54 -8.95 5.08
N LYS A 94 4.16 -9.20 6.24
CA LYS A 94 4.98 -10.41 6.48
C LYS A 94 4.56 -11.21 7.72
N HIS A 95 3.36 -10.97 8.27
CA HIS A 95 2.86 -11.61 9.49
C HIS A 95 3.79 -11.42 10.70
N ALA A 96 4.41 -10.26 10.81
CA ALA A 96 5.36 -9.93 11.87
C ALA A 96 4.93 -8.65 12.60
N SER A 97 4.62 -8.75 13.91
CA SER A 97 4.36 -7.54 14.68
C SER A 97 5.60 -6.66 14.75
N CYS A 98 5.40 -5.37 14.56
CA CYS A 98 6.49 -4.41 14.59
C CYS A 98 6.03 -3.03 15.08
N THR A 99 7.01 -2.23 15.55
CA THR A 99 6.83 -0.79 15.70
C THR A 99 7.53 -0.11 14.54
N ALA A 100 6.77 0.64 13.75
CA ALA A 100 7.26 1.38 12.59
C ALA A 100 7.21 2.89 12.86
N GLU A 101 8.15 3.63 12.27
CA GLU A 101 8.16 5.09 12.25
C GLU A 101 7.80 5.58 10.86
N LEU A 102 6.65 6.25 10.75
CA LEU A 102 6.22 6.95 9.53
C LEU A 102 6.73 8.40 9.59
N THR A 103 7.54 8.79 8.61
CA THR A 103 8.01 10.17 8.45
C THR A 103 7.11 10.90 7.46
N LEU A 104 6.62 12.08 7.86
CA LEU A 104 5.77 12.98 7.09
C LEU A 104 6.61 14.16 6.62
N ASN A 105 6.92 14.24 5.33
CA ASN A 105 7.65 15.36 4.71
C ASN A 105 6.67 16.41 4.15
N MET A 106 5.56 16.63 4.86
CA MET A 106 4.54 17.60 4.54
C MET A 106 4.02 18.26 5.84
N PRO A 107 3.50 19.48 5.77
CA PRO A 107 2.89 20.11 6.94
C PRO A 107 1.66 19.34 7.42
N VAL A 108 1.69 18.85 8.66
CA VAL A 108 0.58 18.18 9.33
C VAL A 108 0.47 18.71 10.74
N ARG A 109 -0.74 19.07 11.15
CA ARG A 109 -1.03 19.55 12.52
C ARG A 109 -1.49 18.42 13.42
N HIS A 110 -2.37 17.56 12.91
CA HIS A 110 -2.94 16.46 13.67
C HIS A 110 -2.95 15.18 12.85
N VAL A 111 -2.73 14.05 13.50
CA VAL A 111 -2.82 12.72 12.92
C VAL A 111 -3.85 11.90 13.70
N TYR A 112 -4.82 11.35 13.00
CA TYR A 112 -5.84 10.49 13.60
C TYR A 112 -5.77 9.08 13.03
N ALA A 113 -5.94 8.09 13.90
CA ALA A 113 -6.32 6.76 13.46
C ALA A 113 -7.76 6.81 12.94
N CYS A 114 -8.05 6.08 11.86
CA CYS A 114 -9.36 6.02 11.26
C CYS A 114 -9.82 4.59 11.03
N ASN A 115 -11.12 4.41 10.93
CA ASN A 115 -11.70 3.17 10.42
C ASN A 115 -11.70 3.15 8.87
N MET A 116 -12.15 2.05 8.26
CA MET A 116 -12.20 1.87 6.80
C MET A 116 -13.10 2.88 6.07
N LEU A 117 -13.99 3.59 6.78
CA LEU A 117 -14.85 4.65 6.27
C LEU A 117 -14.26 6.05 6.55
N GLU A 118 -12.97 6.15 6.86
CA GLU A 118 -12.22 7.38 7.14
C GLU A 118 -12.74 8.18 8.34
N ARG A 119 -13.56 7.56 9.19
CA ARG A 119 -14.03 8.19 10.43
C ARG A 119 -12.92 8.15 11.47
N GLU A 120 -12.66 9.31 12.06
CA GLU A 120 -11.66 9.49 13.11
C GLU A 120 -12.00 8.63 14.34
N LEU A 121 -10.98 8.03 14.91
CA LEU A 121 -11.01 7.28 16.16
C LEU A 121 -10.19 8.02 17.21
N ASP A 122 -8.90 7.70 17.30
CA ASP A 122 -8.00 8.26 18.28
C ASP A 122 -6.96 9.16 17.62
N GLU A 123 -6.59 10.25 18.30
CA GLU A 123 -5.46 11.07 17.89
C GLU A 123 -4.14 10.37 18.20
N ILE A 124 -3.23 10.41 17.25
CA ILE A 124 -1.90 9.80 17.36
C ILE A 124 -0.87 10.92 17.48
N ALA A 125 0.04 10.80 18.45
CA ALA A 125 1.12 11.75 18.61
C ALA A 125 2.00 11.83 17.35
N CYS A 126 2.23 13.07 16.89
CA CYS A 126 3.14 13.38 15.80
C CYS A 126 4.20 14.35 16.33
N GLU A 127 5.44 13.91 16.41
CA GLU A 127 6.57 14.70 16.92
C GLU A 127 7.56 14.92 15.78
N GLU A 128 7.83 16.19 15.48
CA GLU A 128 8.77 16.58 14.40
C GLU A 128 8.48 15.89 13.05
N GLY A 129 7.20 15.73 12.71
CA GLY A 129 6.79 15.04 11.48
C GLY A 129 6.94 13.51 11.51
N LYS A 130 7.09 12.92 12.70
CA LYS A 130 7.24 11.48 12.87
C LYS A 130 6.09 10.90 13.67
N VAL A 131 5.58 9.78 13.21
CA VAL A 131 4.46 9.04 13.82
C VAL A 131 4.89 7.62 14.11
N LYS A 132 4.83 7.20 15.37
CA LYS A 132 5.11 5.81 15.77
C LYS A 132 3.84 4.98 15.69
N LEU A 133 3.93 3.87 15.00
CA LEU A 133 2.82 2.96 14.73
C LEU A 133 3.17 1.55 15.20
N ASN A 134 2.36 1.00 16.09
CA ASN A 134 2.45 -0.42 16.44
C ASN A 134 1.53 -1.20 15.51
N LEU A 135 2.07 -2.18 14.79
CA LEU A 135 1.33 -3.05 13.89
C LEU A 135 1.45 -4.49 14.35
N HIS A 136 0.33 -5.20 14.31
CA HIS A 136 0.30 -6.66 14.39
C HIS A 136 0.50 -7.27 13.01
N GLY A 137 0.75 -8.58 12.96
CA GLY A 137 0.89 -9.28 11.68
C GLY A 137 -0.35 -9.11 10.81
N PHE A 138 -0.15 -8.65 9.56
CA PHE A 138 -1.19 -8.35 8.57
C PHE A 138 -2.19 -7.24 8.97
N GLU A 139 -1.88 -6.46 9.99
CA GLU A 139 -2.74 -5.34 10.38
C GLU A 139 -2.73 -4.23 9.33
N ILE A 140 -3.93 -3.72 9.02
CA ILE A 140 -4.15 -2.52 8.20
C ILE A 140 -4.41 -1.34 9.13
N LYS A 141 -3.70 -0.23 8.92
CA LYS A 141 -3.97 1.04 9.60
C LYS A 141 -4.32 2.11 8.58
N ILE A 142 -5.28 2.94 8.96
CA ILE A 142 -5.67 4.11 8.20
C ILE A 142 -5.44 5.33 9.06
N LEU A 143 -4.72 6.29 8.51
CA LEU A 143 -4.39 7.56 9.14
C LEU A 143 -5.03 8.70 8.37
N ARG A 144 -5.57 9.67 9.09
CA ARG A 144 -6.00 10.94 8.55
C ARG A 144 -5.03 12.02 9.01
N LEU A 145 -4.43 12.69 8.04
CA LEU A 145 -3.48 13.77 8.24
C LEU A 145 -4.19 15.10 8.00
N LYS A 146 -4.35 15.89 9.03
CA LYS A 146 -4.95 17.25 8.97
C LYS A 146 -3.87 18.30 8.82
N LYS A 147 -4.12 19.26 7.94
CA LYS A 147 -3.22 20.39 7.67
C LYS A 147 -3.43 21.53 8.66
#